data_e57b92063fa94c09027ae16576894875
#
_entry.id   e57b92063fa94c09027ae16576894875
#
_cell.length_a   1.000
_cell.length_b   1.000
_cell.length_c   1.000
_cell.angle_alpha   90.00
_cell.angle_beta   90.00
_cell.angle_gamma   90.00
#
_symmetry.space_group_name_H-M   'P 1'
#
loop_
_entity.id
_entity.type
_entity.pdbx_description
1 polymer ?
#
loop_
_entity_poly.entity_id
_entity_poly.type
_entity_poly.pdbx_seq_one_letter_code
_entity_poly.pdbx_strand_id
1 'polypeptide(L)'
;MTKRSISAVSIALLLVLVLGACGTSSQKPTAETTDVKGSDVVEPVSGEGERQAPARLVLATTTSTYDSGLLDTILPDFEDISGAEVDVIAVGTGQALSLGENGDADVLLVHARAREDAFMEAGHGVRREDVMYNDFVIVGPPEDPAGIKGMKDAVEAFQSIADVEAPFVSRGDDSGTNIKEKAIWGEAGLEPAGGWYISVGQGMGAVLTLANEQQAYTLSDRATYLARTLEGTDLVLLVEGDPILFNPYGVIAVNPDKNPEINNELANSFIDWLISVPVQDKISDFGRDEFGQSLFVPDSQPWRDAH
;
A
#
# COMPACT_ATOMS: atom_id res chain seq x y z
N MET A 1 -23.44 52.89 -11.58
CA MET A 1 -24.88 52.54 -11.51
C MET A 1 -25.13 51.41 -12.48
N THR A 2 -25.33 50.21 -12.02
CA THR A 2 -26.36 49.24 -12.40
C THR A 2 -26.07 47.92 -11.67
N LYS A 3 -26.89 47.66 -10.65
CA LYS A 3 -26.95 46.39 -9.91
C LYS A 3 -27.59 45.33 -10.77
N ARG A 4 -27.07 44.10 -10.84
CA ARG A 4 -27.82 42.92 -11.28
C ARG A 4 -27.82 41.86 -10.19
N SER A 5 -29.04 41.44 -9.90
CA SER A 5 -29.48 40.52 -8.87
C SER A 5 -29.01 39.10 -9.03
N ILE A 6 -28.75 38.48 -7.88
CA ILE A 6 -28.54 37.06 -7.67
C ILE A 6 -29.90 36.38 -7.52
N SER A 7 -30.22 35.40 -8.35
CA SER A 7 -31.37 34.51 -8.17
C SER A 7 -30.92 33.24 -7.44
N ALA A 8 -31.52 33.06 -6.25
CA ALA A 8 -31.44 31.83 -5.48
C ALA A 8 -32.41 30.79 -6.05
N VAL A 9 -31.93 29.58 -6.38
CA VAL A 9 -32.79 28.44 -6.70
C VAL A 9 -32.86 27.53 -5.47
N SER A 10 -34.04 27.51 -4.85
CA SER A 10 -34.39 26.58 -3.78
C SER A 10 -34.77 25.20 -4.38
N ILE A 11 -34.10 24.14 -3.96
CA ILE A 11 -34.51 22.77 -4.25
C ILE A 11 -35.21 22.21 -3.02
N ALA A 12 -36.52 21.94 -3.18
CA ALA A 12 -37.39 21.33 -2.20
C ALA A 12 -37.13 19.82 -2.08
N LEU A 13 -36.91 19.37 -0.84
CA LEU A 13 -36.76 17.96 -0.47
C LEU A 13 -38.16 17.36 -0.26
N LEU A 14 -38.52 16.36 -1.07
CA LEU A 14 -39.78 15.61 -0.94
C LEU A 14 -39.53 14.37 -0.07
N LEU A 15 -40.10 14.38 1.15
CA LEU A 15 -40.10 13.26 2.08
C LEU A 15 -41.34 12.38 1.79
N VAL A 16 -41.19 11.14 1.37
CA VAL A 16 -42.31 10.19 1.26
C VAL A 16 -42.27 9.23 2.46
N LEU A 17 -43.21 9.38 3.35
CA LEU A 17 -43.54 8.45 4.44
C LEU A 17 -44.51 7.39 3.91
N VAL A 18 -44.13 6.12 3.98
CA VAL A 18 -45.04 4.99 3.78
C VAL A 18 -45.23 4.28 5.12
N LEU A 19 -46.38 4.47 5.70
CA LEU A 19 -46.92 3.69 6.82
C LEU A 19 -47.72 2.49 6.25
N GLY A 20 -47.35 1.28 6.62
CA GLY A 20 -48.09 0.07 6.29
C GLY A 20 -48.25 -0.84 7.50
N ALA A 21 -49.47 -1.08 7.87
CA ALA A 21 -50.00 -1.58 9.13
C ALA A 21 -49.84 -3.10 9.36
N CYS A 22 -49.96 -3.45 10.63
CA CYS A 22 -50.04 -4.75 11.27
C CYS A 22 -51.09 -5.72 10.64
N GLY A 23 -50.77 -7.01 10.67
CA GLY A 23 -51.70 -8.09 10.50
C GLY A 23 -51.22 -9.33 11.24
N THR A 24 -51.65 -9.51 12.49
CA THR A 24 -51.54 -10.75 13.28
C THR A 24 -52.54 -11.76 12.83
N SER A 25 -52.13 -13.03 12.59
CA SER A 25 -53.03 -14.18 12.60
C SER A 25 -52.27 -15.42 13.09
N SER A 26 -52.66 -15.81 14.30
CA SER A 26 -52.30 -17.04 14.98
C SER A 26 -53.23 -18.15 14.49
N GLN A 27 -52.69 -19.27 13.99
CA GLN A 27 -53.42 -20.53 13.92
C GLN A 27 -52.48 -21.70 14.27
N LYS A 28 -52.91 -22.38 15.34
CA LYS A 28 -52.38 -23.62 15.88
C LYS A 28 -53.14 -24.78 15.21
N PRO A 29 -52.49 -25.82 14.68
CA PRO A 29 -53.18 -27.08 14.45
C PRO A 29 -52.89 -28.11 15.56
N THR A 30 -53.93 -28.77 15.90
CA THR A 30 -54.15 -29.81 16.87
C THR A 30 -53.40 -31.11 16.47
N ALA A 31 -52.88 -31.81 17.46
CA ALA A 31 -52.27 -33.12 17.34
C ALA A 31 -53.29 -34.22 17.03
N GLU A 32 -52.97 -35.06 16.07
CA GLU A 32 -53.56 -36.44 15.95
C GLU A 32 -52.41 -37.43 16.07
N THR A 33 -52.52 -38.25 17.11
CA THR A 33 -51.69 -39.41 17.41
C THR A 33 -52.12 -40.60 16.59
N THR A 34 -51.21 -41.15 15.77
CA THR A 34 -51.34 -42.54 15.29
C THR A 34 -50.06 -43.29 15.67
N ASP A 35 -50.26 -44.27 16.53
CA ASP A 35 -49.31 -45.30 16.92
C ASP A 35 -48.94 -46.18 15.70
N VAL A 36 -47.63 -46.24 15.37
CA VAL A 36 -47.05 -47.33 14.58
C VAL A 36 -45.74 -47.76 15.23
N LYS A 37 -45.77 -48.99 15.65
CA LYS A 37 -44.72 -49.75 16.30
C LYS A 37 -43.72 -50.27 15.27
N GLY A 38 -42.42 -50.12 15.56
CA GLY A 38 -41.44 -51.12 15.13
C GLY A 38 -40.27 -50.61 14.28
N SER A 39 -39.13 -50.72 14.89
CA SER A 39 -37.82 -51.12 14.38
C SER A 39 -36.88 -50.08 13.73
N ASP A 40 -35.65 -50.17 14.26
CA ASP A 40 -34.37 -49.73 13.75
C ASP A 40 -34.03 -48.25 13.94
N VAL A 41 -33.52 -48.01 15.14
CA VAL A 41 -32.68 -46.84 15.44
C VAL A 41 -31.38 -46.96 14.64
N VAL A 42 -31.33 -46.32 13.47
CA VAL A 42 -30.05 -45.93 12.86
C VAL A 42 -29.67 -44.62 13.52
N GLU A 43 -28.68 -44.67 14.41
CA GLU A 43 -28.03 -43.46 14.91
C GLU A 43 -27.54 -42.63 13.69
N PRO A 44 -27.87 -41.33 13.62
CA PRO A 44 -27.23 -40.48 12.64
C PRO A 44 -25.75 -40.37 13.04
N VAL A 45 -24.87 -40.83 12.14
CA VAL A 45 -23.45 -40.54 12.20
C VAL A 45 -23.33 -39.02 12.08
N SER A 46 -23.30 -38.33 13.21
CA SER A 46 -22.91 -36.92 13.35
C SER A 46 -21.41 -36.83 13.12
N GLY A 47 -21.02 -36.66 11.89
CA GLY A 47 -19.66 -36.52 11.40
C GLY A 47 -19.58 -35.49 10.31
N GLU A 48 -20.36 -34.40 10.37
CA GLU A 48 -20.02 -33.16 9.71
C GLU A 48 -19.11 -32.43 10.71
N GLY A 49 -17.79 -32.62 10.56
CA GLY A 49 -16.82 -31.75 11.19
C GLY A 49 -17.16 -30.32 10.79
N GLU A 50 -17.52 -29.48 11.76
CA GLU A 50 -17.59 -28.05 11.57
C GLU A 50 -16.27 -27.66 10.89
N ARG A 51 -16.33 -27.25 9.62
CA ARG A 51 -15.20 -26.60 8.98
C ARG A 51 -15.02 -25.30 9.74
N GLN A 52 -14.05 -25.27 10.63
CA GLN A 52 -13.63 -24.06 11.29
C GLN A 52 -13.30 -23.06 10.18
N ALA A 53 -13.83 -21.85 10.26
CA ALA A 53 -13.47 -20.79 9.32
C ALA A 53 -11.95 -20.65 9.27
N PRO A 54 -11.35 -20.39 8.12
CA PRO A 54 -9.90 -20.18 8.04
C PRO A 54 -9.45 -19.11 9.03
N ALA A 55 -8.28 -19.29 9.60
CA ALA A 55 -7.67 -18.26 10.40
C ALA A 55 -7.47 -17.02 9.52
N ARG A 56 -7.54 -15.82 10.11
CA ARG A 56 -7.46 -14.57 9.38
C ARG A 56 -6.22 -13.81 9.82
N LEU A 57 -5.50 -13.19 8.88
CA LEU A 57 -4.38 -12.28 9.09
C LEU A 57 -4.70 -10.92 8.48
N VAL A 58 -4.70 -9.87 9.27
CA VAL A 58 -4.87 -8.49 8.79
C VAL A 58 -3.51 -7.88 8.51
N LEU A 59 -3.20 -7.71 7.23
CA LEU A 59 -1.98 -7.06 6.73
C LEU A 59 -2.26 -5.62 6.34
N ALA A 60 -1.76 -4.65 7.12
CA ALA A 60 -1.79 -3.26 6.69
C ALA A 60 -0.51 -2.89 5.92
N THR A 61 -0.69 -2.28 4.75
CA THR A 61 0.40 -1.91 3.86
C THR A 61 0.14 -0.58 3.17
N THR A 62 1.05 -0.15 2.29
CA THR A 62 0.86 1.09 1.52
C THR A 62 0.16 0.82 0.19
N THR A 63 -0.56 1.84 -0.32
CA THR A 63 -1.19 1.75 -1.65
C THR A 63 -0.17 1.45 -2.74
N SER A 64 1.02 2.05 -2.69
CA SER A 64 2.08 1.79 -3.66
C SER A 64 2.62 0.36 -3.62
N THR A 65 2.67 -0.26 -2.43
CA THR A 65 3.04 -1.68 -2.29
C THR A 65 1.96 -2.59 -2.90
N TYR A 66 0.70 -2.31 -2.59
CA TYR A 66 -0.44 -3.06 -3.13
C TYR A 66 -0.53 -2.92 -4.65
N ASP A 67 -0.49 -1.69 -5.15
CA ASP A 67 -0.62 -1.36 -6.58
C ASP A 67 0.54 -1.91 -7.44
N SER A 68 1.66 -2.30 -6.82
CA SER A 68 2.77 -2.96 -7.53
C SER A 68 2.42 -4.36 -8.05
N GLY A 69 1.39 -5.02 -7.49
CA GLY A 69 1.00 -6.40 -7.81
C GLY A 69 1.87 -7.48 -7.16
N LEU A 70 2.90 -7.10 -6.39
CA LEU A 70 3.76 -8.07 -5.71
C LEU A 70 2.97 -8.97 -4.75
N LEU A 71 2.09 -8.37 -3.95
CA LEU A 71 1.30 -9.11 -2.96
C LEU A 71 0.36 -10.13 -3.64
N ASP A 72 -0.28 -9.77 -4.75
CA ASP A 72 -1.12 -10.69 -5.53
C ASP A 72 -0.33 -11.90 -6.05
N THR A 73 0.98 -11.71 -6.28
CA THR A 73 1.88 -12.77 -6.76
C THR A 73 2.33 -13.72 -5.64
N ILE A 74 2.58 -13.20 -4.43
CA ILE A 74 3.20 -14.01 -3.37
C ILE A 74 2.22 -14.50 -2.31
N LEU A 75 1.16 -13.74 -1.96
CA LEU A 75 0.24 -14.10 -0.86
C LEU A 75 -0.47 -15.45 -1.04
N PRO A 76 -0.88 -15.88 -2.25
CA PRO A 76 -1.49 -17.20 -2.43
C PRO A 76 -0.66 -18.35 -1.88
N ASP A 77 0.68 -18.27 -1.95
CA ASP A 77 1.54 -19.29 -1.38
C ASP A 77 1.48 -19.35 0.15
N PHE A 78 1.40 -18.19 0.81
CA PHE A 78 1.24 -18.15 2.26
C PHE A 78 -0.10 -18.71 2.70
N GLU A 79 -1.17 -18.33 2.00
CA GLU A 79 -2.53 -18.82 2.26
C GLU A 79 -2.62 -20.32 2.08
N ASP A 80 -2.01 -20.87 1.02
CA ASP A 80 -1.96 -22.32 0.77
C ASP A 80 -1.20 -23.09 1.86
N ILE A 81 -0.09 -22.54 2.36
CA ILE A 81 0.77 -23.19 3.37
C ILE A 81 0.16 -23.07 4.77
N SER A 82 -0.38 -21.90 5.12
CA SER A 82 -0.91 -21.63 6.46
C SER A 82 -2.36 -22.07 6.64
N GLY A 83 -3.12 -22.19 5.55
CA GLY A 83 -4.58 -22.36 5.56
C GLY A 83 -5.32 -21.14 6.09
N ALA A 84 -4.67 -19.98 6.17
CA ALA A 84 -5.23 -18.71 6.60
C ALA A 84 -5.63 -17.85 5.40
N GLU A 85 -6.55 -16.91 5.61
CA GLU A 85 -6.91 -15.86 4.67
C GLU A 85 -6.18 -14.57 5.04
N VAL A 86 -5.59 -13.86 4.07
CA VAL A 86 -4.88 -12.59 4.29
C VAL A 86 -5.72 -11.42 3.82
N ASP A 87 -6.19 -10.61 4.76
CA ASP A 87 -6.91 -9.37 4.48
C ASP A 87 -5.96 -8.21 4.35
N VAL A 88 -5.78 -7.72 3.14
CA VAL A 88 -4.89 -6.60 2.86
C VAL A 88 -5.61 -5.26 2.98
N ILE A 89 -5.12 -4.39 3.86
CA ILE A 89 -5.57 -3.00 4.00
C ILE A 89 -4.50 -2.09 3.41
N ALA A 90 -4.73 -1.61 2.18
CA ALA A 90 -3.82 -0.73 1.45
C ALA A 90 -4.18 0.74 1.67
N VAL A 91 -3.34 1.48 2.40
CA VAL A 91 -3.57 2.87 2.79
C VAL A 91 -2.27 3.69 2.74
N GLY A 92 -2.27 4.96 3.13
CA GLY A 92 -1.02 5.72 3.29
C GLY A 92 -0.19 5.22 4.48
N THR A 93 1.14 5.37 4.43
CA THR A 93 2.07 4.89 5.49
C THR A 93 1.64 5.31 6.90
N GLY A 94 1.25 6.58 7.08
CA GLY A 94 0.79 7.07 8.40
C GLY A 94 -0.45 6.34 8.89
N GLN A 95 -1.40 6.07 8.00
CA GLN A 95 -2.63 5.36 8.32
C GLN A 95 -2.37 3.86 8.59
N ALA A 96 -1.47 3.22 7.83
CA ALA A 96 -1.06 1.84 8.09
C ALA A 96 -0.44 1.69 9.49
N LEU A 97 0.46 2.60 9.87
CA LEU A 97 1.03 2.63 11.22
C LEU A 97 -0.04 2.87 12.29
N SER A 98 -1.00 3.78 12.04
CA SER A 98 -2.10 4.02 12.98
C SER A 98 -3.02 2.81 13.18
N LEU A 99 -3.24 1.98 12.15
CA LEU A 99 -3.95 0.71 12.31
C LEU A 99 -3.20 -0.22 13.29
N GLY A 100 -1.87 -0.33 13.17
CA GLY A 100 -1.05 -1.08 14.12
C GLY A 100 -1.03 -0.48 15.52
N GLU A 101 -0.95 0.87 15.66
CA GLU A 101 -1.02 1.57 16.95
C GLU A 101 -2.32 1.28 17.69
N ASN A 102 -3.43 1.19 16.97
CA ASN A 102 -4.76 0.90 17.51
C ASN A 102 -5.00 -0.61 17.75
N GLY A 103 -4.18 -1.49 17.18
CA GLY A 103 -4.39 -2.95 17.21
C GLY A 103 -5.44 -3.42 16.20
N ASP A 104 -5.65 -2.68 15.12
CA ASP A 104 -6.59 -2.99 14.03
C ASP A 104 -5.90 -3.77 12.88
N ALA A 105 -4.62 -4.11 13.04
CA ALA A 105 -3.84 -4.95 12.13
C ALA A 105 -2.95 -5.92 12.93
N ASP A 106 -2.67 -7.09 12.36
CA ASP A 106 -1.78 -8.10 12.94
C ASP A 106 -0.33 -7.85 12.54
N VAL A 107 -0.12 -7.44 11.29
CA VAL A 107 1.18 -7.25 10.68
C VAL A 107 1.17 -6.03 9.76
N LEU A 108 2.29 -5.31 9.73
CA LEU A 108 2.49 -4.16 8.85
C LEU A 108 3.59 -4.48 7.82
N LEU A 109 3.41 -4.08 6.56
CA LEU A 109 4.47 -4.07 5.54
C LEU A 109 4.56 -2.66 4.97
N VAL A 110 5.57 -1.91 5.42
CA VAL A 110 5.70 -0.47 5.13
C VAL A 110 7.15 -0.12 4.75
N HIS A 111 7.38 1.12 4.31
CA HIS A 111 8.68 1.57 3.80
C HIS A 111 9.01 3.00 4.26
N ALA A 112 8.96 3.23 5.56
CA ALA A 112 9.29 4.52 6.18
C ALA A 112 10.14 4.31 7.44
N ARG A 113 11.39 3.87 7.26
CA ARG A 113 12.29 3.38 8.31
C ARG A 113 12.26 4.22 9.59
N ALA A 114 12.36 5.54 9.51
CA ALA A 114 12.35 6.40 10.71
C ALA A 114 11.02 6.33 11.47
N ARG A 115 9.87 6.15 10.77
CA ARG A 115 8.57 5.97 11.40
C ARG A 115 8.40 4.56 11.97
N GLU A 116 8.95 3.55 11.30
CA GLU A 116 8.98 2.17 11.78
C GLU A 116 9.79 2.07 13.08
N ASP A 117 10.96 2.70 13.13
CA ASP A 117 11.80 2.76 14.34
C ASP A 117 11.06 3.44 15.50
N ALA A 118 10.40 4.57 15.24
CA ALA A 118 9.58 5.27 16.23
C ALA A 118 8.39 4.41 16.72
N PHE A 119 7.74 3.65 15.81
CA PHE A 119 6.67 2.71 16.13
C PHE A 119 7.15 1.58 17.06
N MET A 120 8.34 1.03 16.77
CA MET A 120 8.98 0.01 17.61
C MET A 120 9.40 0.56 18.97
N GLU A 121 10.02 1.74 19.03
CA GLU A 121 10.43 2.41 20.27
C GLU A 121 9.23 2.74 21.18
N ALA A 122 8.09 3.07 20.60
CA ALA A 122 6.83 3.30 21.32
C ALA A 122 6.17 2.01 21.82
N GLY A 123 6.73 0.82 21.50
CA GLY A 123 6.20 -0.48 21.92
C GLY A 123 4.92 -0.90 21.20
N HIS A 124 4.66 -0.35 20.02
CA HIS A 124 3.52 -0.74 19.20
C HIS A 124 3.79 -2.01 18.38
N GLY A 125 5.04 -2.34 18.09
CA GLY A 125 5.49 -3.57 17.47
C GLY A 125 6.35 -4.41 18.41
N VAL A 126 6.39 -5.73 18.18
CA VAL A 126 7.21 -6.68 18.96
C VAL A 126 8.35 -7.29 18.14
N ARG A 127 8.26 -7.22 16.80
CA ARG A 127 9.27 -7.72 15.88
C ARG A 127 9.25 -6.89 14.61
N ARG A 128 10.44 -6.53 14.11
CA ARG A 128 10.63 -5.88 12.81
C ARG A 128 11.75 -6.57 12.06
N GLU A 129 11.53 -6.86 10.78
CA GLU A 129 12.54 -7.42 9.88
C GLU A 129 12.64 -6.60 8.60
N ASP A 130 13.84 -6.58 8.00
CA ASP A 130 14.04 -6.08 6.64
C ASP A 130 13.51 -7.11 5.64
N VAL A 131 12.85 -6.65 4.57
CA VAL A 131 12.24 -7.53 3.57
C VAL A 131 12.90 -7.36 2.22
N MET A 132 12.86 -6.17 1.68
CA MET A 132 13.30 -5.83 0.35
C MET A 132 13.52 -4.32 0.26
N TYR A 133 14.06 -3.86 -0.84
CA TYR A 133 14.01 -2.45 -1.22
C TYR A 133 13.67 -2.31 -2.70
N ASN A 134 13.05 -1.20 -3.05
CA ASN A 134 13.07 -0.64 -4.39
C ASN A 134 13.78 0.70 -4.33
N ASP A 135 13.82 1.42 -5.44
CA ASP A 135 14.40 2.76 -5.46
C ASP A 135 13.43 3.78 -6.05
N PHE A 136 13.71 5.01 -5.71
CA PHE A 136 13.20 6.15 -6.44
C PHE A 136 14.15 6.50 -7.57
N VAL A 137 13.61 7.14 -8.59
CA VAL A 137 14.34 7.66 -9.74
C VAL A 137 13.93 9.09 -10.00
N ILE A 138 14.85 9.91 -10.48
CA ILE A 138 14.52 11.24 -10.98
C ILE A 138 14.35 11.11 -12.48
N VAL A 139 13.16 11.44 -12.95
CA VAL A 139 12.81 11.43 -14.37
C VAL A 139 12.49 12.85 -14.83
N GLY A 140 12.65 13.08 -16.12
CA GLY A 140 12.40 14.40 -16.68
C GLY A 140 12.45 14.39 -18.21
N PRO A 141 12.38 15.57 -18.84
CA PRO A 141 12.40 15.70 -20.29
C PRO A 141 13.74 15.23 -20.88
N PRO A 142 13.75 14.65 -22.09
CA PRO A 142 14.98 14.19 -22.74
C PRO A 142 15.97 15.31 -23.05
N GLU A 143 15.50 16.55 -23.17
CA GLU A 143 16.32 17.77 -23.37
C GLU A 143 17.15 18.13 -22.16
N ASP A 144 16.73 17.70 -20.96
CA ASP A 144 17.44 17.86 -19.69
C ASP A 144 17.98 19.29 -19.44
N PRO A 145 17.12 20.31 -19.37
CA PRO A 145 17.57 21.71 -19.22
C PRO A 145 18.37 21.99 -17.95
N ALA A 146 18.23 21.18 -16.91
CA ALA A 146 19.02 21.27 -15.66
C ALA A 146 20.36 20.52 -15.75
N GLY A 147 20.58 19.69 -16.79
CA GLY A 147 21.83 18.97 -17.02
C GLY A 147 22.13 17.89 -16.00
N ILE A 148 21.11 17.21 -15.47
CA ILE A 148 21.25 16.22 -14.38
C ILE A 148 21.45 14.78 -14.87
N LYS A 149 21.35 14.53 -16.16
CA LYS A 149 21.43 13.19 -16.73
C LYS A 149 22.74 12.49 -16.39
N GLY A 150 22.64 11.36 -15.73
CA GLY A 150 23.77 10.53 -15.34
C GLY A 150 24.45 10.96 -14.03
N MET A 151 23.97 12.00 -13.35
CA MET A 151 24.40 12.33 -11.99
C MET A 151 24.19 11.12 -11.06
N LYS A 152 25.04 11.02 -10.03
CA LYS A 152 24.97 9.98 -9.00
C LYS A 152 24.64 10.54 -7.62
N ASP A 153 24.40 11.83 -7.53
CA ASP A 153 23.99 12.55 -6.35
C ASP A 153 22.62 13.21 -6.60
N ALA A 154 21.60 12.71 -5.93
CA ALA A 154 20.22 13.19 -6.10
C ALA A 154 20.01 14.57 -5.48
N VAL A 155 20.79 14.92 -4.45
CA VAL A 155 20.74 16.22 -3.80
C VAL A 155 21.30 17.29 -4.74
N GLU A 156 22.46 17.01 -5.37
CA GLU A 156 23.06 17.89 -6.38
C GLU A 156 22.13 18.04 -7.61
N ALA A 157 21.45 16.96 -8.02
CA ALA A 157 20.48 17.02 -9.10
C ALA A 157 19.28 17.93 -8.77
N PHE A 158 18.77 17.86 -7.55
CA PHE A 158 17.68 18.74 -7.10
C PHE A 158 18.14 20.21 -7.02
N GLN A 159 19.37 20.48 -6.55
CA GLN A 159 19.95 21.81 -6.58
C GLN A 159 20.04 22.35 -8.02
N SER A 160 20.52 21.53 -8.96
CA SER A 160 20.62 21.92 -10.38
C SER A 160 19.28 22.27 -11.00
N ILE A 161 18.21 21.51 -10.66
CA ILE A 161 16.83 21.80 -11.11
C ILE A 161 16.36 23.15 -10.55
N ALA A 162 16.61 23.41 -9.25
CA ALA A 162 16.22 24.65 -8.60
C ALA A 162 17.00 25.87 -9.13
N ASP A 163 18.30 25.73 -9.39
CA ASP A 163 19.16 26.81 -9.88
C ASP A 163 18.70 27.40 -11.21
N VAL A 164 18.11 26.56 -12.04
CA VAL A 164 17.56 27.00 -13.36
C VAL A 164 16.04 27.18 -13.35
N GLU A 165 15.40 26.98 -12.17
CA GLU A 165 13.94 27.02 -12.01
C GLU A 165 13.21 26.15 -13.06
N ALA A 166 13.79 24.99 -13.40
CA ALA A 166 13.17 24.07 -14.35
C ALA A 166 11.87 23.48 -13.76
N PRO A 167 10.82 23.30 -14.57
CA PRO A 167 9.56 22.77 -14.06
C PRO A 167 9.75 21.46 -13.30
N PHE A 168 9.21 21.39 -12.09
CA PHE A 168 9.22 20.20 -11.25
C PHE A 168 7.80 19.91 -10.73
N VAL A 169 7.33 18.68 -10.93
CA VAL A 169 6.01 18.21 -10.48
C VAL A 169 6.18 17.35 -9.23
N SER A 170 5.61 17.82 -8.13
CA SER A 170 5.59 17.13 -6.84
C SER A 170 4.26 16.45 -6.60
N ARG A 171 4.28 15.29 -5.94
CA ARG A 171 3.05 14.62 -5.49
C ARG A 171 2.22 15.48 -4.53
N GLY A 172 2.85 16.10 -3.55
CA GLY A 172 2.18 17.02 -2.61
C GLY A 172 1.10 16.39 -1.72
N ASP A 173 1.10 15.06 -1.51
CA ASP A 173 0.05 14.27 -0.88
C ASP A 173 0.48 13.56 0.42
N ASP A 174 1.66 13.91 0.95
CA ASP A 174 2.30 13.27 2.12
C ASP A 174 2.50 11.74 2.00
N SER A 175 2.50 11.19 0.77
CA SER A 175 2.89 9.82 0.48
C SER A 175 4.39 9.58 0.73
N GLY A 176 4.80 8.30 0.71
CA GLY A 176 6.21 7.92 0.82
C GLY A 176 7.11 8.64 -0.21
N THR A 177 6.66 8.76 -1.47
CA THR A 177 7.37 9.51 -2.52
C THR A 177 7.49 10.99 -2.17
N ASN A 178 6.40 11.63 -1.72
CA ASN A 178 6.43 13.05 -1.36
C ASN A 178 7.29 13.32 -0.10
N ILE A 179 7.27 12.40 0.85
CA ILE A 179 8.15 12.49 2.04
C ILE A 179 9.62 12.38 1.62
N LYS A 180 9.96 11.43 0.72
CA LYS A 180 11.30 11.27 0.18
C LYS A 180 11.74 12.51 -0.59
N GLU A 181 10.90 13.05 -1.45
CA GLU A 181 11.14 14.28 -2.21
C GLU A 181 11.47 15.46 -1.26
N LYS A 182 10.61 15.69 -0.25
CA LYS A 182 10.82 16.74 0.75
C LYS A 182 12.14 16.56 1.54
N ALA A 183 12.50 15.30 1.82
CA ALA A 183 13.77 15.00 2.47
C ALA A 183 14.98 15.37 1.59
N ILE A 184 14.93 15.08 0.28
CA ILE A 184 16.01 15.45 -0.66
C ILE A 184 16.10 16.97 -0.80
N TRP A 185 14.98 17.69 -0.92
CA TRP A 185 14.97 19.16 -0.91
C TRP A 185 15.57 19.72 0.39
N GLY A 186 15.23 19.11 1.54
CA GLY A 186 15.79 19.50 2.84
C GLY A 186 17.31 19.30 2.94
N GLU A 187 17.83 18.16 2.43
CA GLU A 187 19.28 17.91 2.35
C GLU A 187 19.98 18.89 1.41
N ALA A 188 19.30 19.32 0.34
CA ALA A 188 19.77 20.39 -0.55
C ALA A 188 19.74 21.77 0.13
N GLY A 189 19.15 21.91 1.33
CA GLY A 189 18.97 23.18 2.01
C GLY A 189 17.93 24.09 1.35
N LEU A 190 16.99 23.53 0.60
CA LEU A 190 16.00 24.24 -0.21
C LEU A 190 14.58 23.97 0.26
N GLU A 191 13.73 24.99 0.17
CA GLU A 191 12.27 24.88 0.21
C GLU A 191 11.74 25.33 -1.15
N PRO A 192 11.45 24.41 -2.09
CA PRO A 192 11.05 24.77 -3.43
C PRO A 192 9.72 25.53 -3.42
N ALA A 193 9.67 26.66 -4.13
CA ALA A 193 8.50 27.51 -4.22
C ALA A 193 8.50 28.27 -5.56
N GLY A 194 7.34 28.80 -5.91
CA GLY A 194 7.19 29.58 -7.16
C GLY A 194 6.53 28.78 -8.28
N GLY A 195 6.50 29.36 -9.48
CA GLY A 195 5.77 28.81 -10.61
C GLY A 195 6.39 27.56 -11.24
N TRP A 196 7.65 27.28 -10.96
CA TRP A 196 8.36 26.11 -11.45
C TRP A 196 8.11 24.84 -10.61
N TYR A 197 7.67 24.98 -9.35
CA TYR A 197 7.37 23.88 -8.46
C TYR A 197 5.85 23.68 -8.34
N ILE A 198 5.35 22.60 -8.89
CA ILE A 198 3.92 22.31 -9.06
C ILE A 198 3.51 21.16 -8.14
N SER A 199 2.83 21.46 -7.03
CA SER A 199 2.29 20.46 -6.11
C SER A 199 0.89 20.03 -6.54
N VAL A 200 0.69 18.71 -6.82
CA VAL A 200 -0.53 18.20 -7.47
C VAL A 200 -1.55 17.67 -6.46
N GLY A 201 -1.10 17.08 -5.36
CA GLY A 201 -1.98 16.42 -4.38
C GLY A 201 -2.63 15.14 -4.91
N GLN A 202 -1.95 14.40 -5.80
CA GLN A 202 -2.49 13.19 -6.45
C GLN A 202 -1.46 12.04 -6.49
N GLY A 203 -1.93 10.84 -6.89
CA GLY A 203 -1.10 9.64 -7.05
C GLY A 203 -0.04 9.77 -8.14
N MET A 204 0.99 8.89 -8.09
CA MET A 204 2.19 8.98 -8.94
C MET A 204 1.88 8.92 -10.43
N GLY A 205 0.89 8.12 -10.86
CA GLY A 205 0.48 8.06 -12.27
C GLY A 205 0.01 9.42 -12.83
N ALA A 206 -0.79 10.18 -12.05
CA ALA A 206 -1.22 11.53 -12.43
C ALA A 206 -0.05 12.52 -12.46
N VAL A 207 0.89 12.39 -11.52
CA VAL A 207 2.11 13.20 -11.48
C VAL A 207 2.97 12.96 -12.71
N LEU A 208 3.21 11.69 -13.09
CA LEU A 208 3.97 11.35 -14.29
C LEU A 208 3.28 11.85 -15.57
N THR A 209 1.94 11.78 -15.63
CA THR A 209 1.17 12.34 -16.75
C THR A 209 1.40 13.84 -16.88
N LEU A 210 1.24 14.59 -15.78
CA LEU A 210 1.44 16.03 -15.78
C LEU A 210 2.91 16.41 -16.05
N ALA A 211 3.87 15.68 -15.48
CA ALA A 211 5.28 15.90 -15.73
C ALA A 211 5.62 15.71 -17.24
N ASN A 212 5.04 14.68 -17.86
CA ASN A 212 5.19 14.45 -19.31
C ASN A 212 4.59 15.62 -20.14
N GLU A 213 3.37 16.06 -19.82
CA GLU A 213 2.71 17.17 -20.50
C GLU A 213 3.45 18.51 -20.35
N GLN A 214 4.04 18.75 -19.17
CA GLN A 214 4.77 19.98 -18.85
C GLN A 214 6.25 19.91 -19.20
N GLN A 215 6.75 18.76 -19.68
CA GLN A 215 8.18 18.50 -19.86
C GLN A 215 8.96 18.84 -18.60
N ALA A 216 8.48 18.34 -17.46
CA ALA A 216 8.95 18.67 -16.12
C ALA A 216 9.72 17.49 -15.49
N TYR A 217 10.55 17.81 -14.52
CA TYR A 217 11.19 16.83 -13.65
C TYR A 217 10.20 16.32 -12.59
N THR A 218 10.40 15.10 -12.11
CA THR A 218 9.70 14.56 -10.94
C THR A 218 10.49 13.42 -10.30
N LEU A 219 10.23 13.17 -9.02
CA LEU A 219 10.66 11.97 -8.32
C LEU A 219 9.56 10.91 -8.47
N SER A 220 9.92 9.70 -8.89
CA SER A 220 8.99 8.57 -8.97
C SER A 220 9.62 7.33 -8.34
N ASP A 221 8.81 6.43 -7.79
CA ASP A 221 9.26 5.06 -7.63
C ASP A 221 9.49 4.43 -9.01
N ARG A 222 10.51 3.55 -9.10
CA ARG A 222 10.91 2.95 -10.37
C ARG A 222 9.80 2.15 -11.01
N ALA A 223 9.02 1.40 -10.23
CA ALA A 223 7.98 0.52 -10.74
C ALA A 223 6.89 1.32 -11.47
N THR A 224 6.39 2.38 -10.85
CA THR A 224 5.36 3.24 -11.49
C THR A 224 5.92 3.93 -12.75
N TYR A 225 7.18 4.38 -12.72
CA TYR A 225 7.81 4.95 -13.90
C TYR A 225 7.90 3.91 -15.05
N LEU A 226 8.37 2.68 -14.75
CA LEU A 226 8.47 1.62 -15.75
C LEU A 226 7.11 1.23 -16.33
N ALA A 227 6.09 1.06 -15.49
CA ALA A 227 4.72 0.84 -15.97
C ALA A 227 4.28 1.95 -16.93
N ARG A 228 4.60 3.21 -16.60
CA ARG A 228 4.28 4.34 -17.46
C ARG A 228 5.02 4.32 -18.78
N THR A 229 6.26 3.77 -18.86
CA THR A 229 6.99 3.62 -20.14
C THR A 229 6.28 2.67 -21.09
N LEU A 230 5.58 1.64 -20.59
CA LEU A 230 4.79 0.71 -21.42
C LEU A 230 3.54 1.38 -22.01
N GLU A 231 2.97 2.36 -21.32
CA GLU A 231 1.82 3.15 -21.79
C GLU A 231 2.23 4.26 -22.78
N GLY A 232 3.51 4.58 -22.85
CA GLY A 232 4.09 5.64 -23.66
C GLY A 232 4.25 6.95 -22.89
N THR A 233 5.51 7.32 -22.64
CA THR A 233 5.90 8.61 -22.05
C THR A 233 7.16 9.09 -22.73
N ASP A 234 7.33 10.41 -22.87
CA ASP A 234 8.56 11.02 -23.38
C ASP A 234 9.60 11.25 -22.28
N LEU A 235 9.17 11.15 -21.00
CA LEU A 235 10.09 11.29 -19.85
C LEU A 235 11.15 10.20 -19.89
N VAL A 236 12.39 10.58 -19.59
CA VAL A 236 13.52 9.66 -19.51
C VAL A 236 14.08 9.60 -18.08
N LEU A 237 14.69 8.46 -17.75
CA LEU A 237 15.39 8.29 -16.49
C LEU A 237 16.69 9.11 -16.54
N LEU A 238 16.88 9.99 -15.56
CA LEU A 238 18.01 10.93 -15.51
C LEU A 238 18.97 10.64 -14.36
N VAL A 239 18.45 10.34 -13.15
CA VAL A 239 19.28 10.04 -11.96
C VAL A 239 18.75 8.80 -11.27
N GLU A 240 19.67 7.90 -10.92
CA GLU A 240 19.42 6.64 -10.22
C GLU A 240 20.66 6.17 -9.45
N GLY A 241 20.44 5.24 -8.50
CA GLY A 241 21.51 4.52 -7.81
C GLY A 241 22.19 5.29 -6.69
N ASP A 242 21.70 6.47 -6.33
CA ASP A 242 22.10 7.15 -5.09
C ASP A 242 21.49 6.44 -3.88
N PRO A 243 22.25 6.15 -2.80
CA PRO A 243 21.72 5.56 -1.58
C PRO A 243 20.53 6.33 -0.97
N ILE A 244 20.46 7.67 -1.11
CA ILE A 244 19.31 8.44 -0.63
C ILE A 244 18.02 8.10 -1.35
N LEU A 245 18.10 7.56 -2.57
CA LEU A 245 16.96 7.14 -3.36
C LEU A 245 16.44 5.74 -2.97
N PHE A 246 17.16 4.99 -2.14
CA PHE A 246 16.71 3.68 -1.70
C PHE A 246 15.47 3.79 -0.82
N ASN A 247 14.57 2.86 -1.01
CA ASN A 247 13.29 2.76 -0.35
C ASN A 247 13.14 1.38 0.30
N PRO A 248 13.71 1.20 1.51
CA PRO A 248 13.68 -0.08 2.19
C PRO A 248 12.30 -0.38 2.78
N TYR A 249 11.87 -1.61 2.68
CA TYR A 249 10.62 -2.15 3.23
C TYR A 249 10.90 -2.96 4.48
N GLY A 250 10.14 -2.66 5.53
CA GLY A 250 10.13 -3.42 6.78
C GLY A 250 8.79 -4.11 7.00
N VAL A 251 8.84 -5.31 7.58
CA VAL A 251 7.66 -6.01 8.07
C VAL A 251 7.68 -5.99 9.59
N ILE A 252 6.52 -5.71 10.23
CA ILE A 252 6.40 -5.53 11.68
C ILE A 252 5.24 -6.35 12.21
N ALA A 253 5.48 -7.23 13.19
CA ALA A 253 4.41 -7.83 13.99
C ALA A 253 3.91 -6.82 15.02
N VAL A 254 2.61 -6.54 15.00
CA VAL A 254 1.97 -5.65 15.96
C VAL A 254 1.98 -6.26 17.35
N ASN A 255 2.13 -5.44 18.38
CA ASN A 255 2.17 -5.88 19.77
C ASN A 255 0.80 -6.45 20.20
N PRO A 256 0.70 -7.74 20.55
CA PRO A 256 -0.55 -8.39 20.93
C PRO A 256 -1.19 -7.81 22.21
N ASP A 257 -0.44 -7.06 23.02
CA ASP A 257 -0.99 -6.37 24.19
C ASP A 257 -1.92 -5.21 23.83
N LYS A 258 -1.95 -4.79 22.55
CA LYS A 258 -2.83 -3.72 22.06
C LYS A 258 -4.28 -4.16 21.94
N ASN A 259 -4.49 -5.37 21.44
CA ASN A 259 -5.82 -5.92 21.19
C ASN A 259 -5.74 -7.47 21.29
N PRO A 260 -6.60 -8.13 22.06
CA PRO A 260 -6.61 -9.59 22.18
C PRO A 260 -6.99 -10.32 20.89
N GLU A 261 -7.52 -9.60 19.90
CA GLU A 261 -7.85 -10.15 18.56
C GLU A 261 -6.63 -10.23 17.64
N ILE A 262 -5.50 -9.61 17.98
CA ILE A 262 -4.26 -9.67 17.20
C ILE A 262 -3.75 -11.11 17.16
N ASN A 263 -3.65 -11.66 15.95
CA ASN A 263 -3.10 -13.01 15.72
C ASN A 263 -1.57 -12.96 15.63
N ASN A 264 -0.90 -12.78 16.77
CA ASN A 264 0.56 -12.63 16.79
C ASN A 264 1.30 -13.90 16.33
N GLU A 265 0.75 -15.09 16.53
CA GLU A 265 1.36 -16.34 16.04
C GLU A 265 1.36 -16.38 14.51
N LEU A 266 0.23 -16.06 13.88
CA LEU A 266 0.12 -16.02 12.43
C LEU A 266 0.94 -14.87 11.83
N ALA A 267 0.99 -13.71 12.51
CA ALA A 267 1.84 -12.58 12.10
C ALA A 267 3.32 -12.96 12.07
N ASN A 268 3.82 -13.67 13.08
CA ASN A 268 5.19 -14.15 13.10
C ASN A 268 5.43 -15.23 12.02
N SER A 269 4.48 -16.15 11.81
CA SER A 269 4.56 -17.14 10.72
C SER A 269 4.63 -16.47 9.34
N PHE A 270 3.85 -15.40 9.14
CA PHE A 270 3.91 -14.58 7.93
C PHE A 270 5.27 -13.92 7.74
N ILE A 271 5.83 -13.35 8.80
CA ILE A 271 7.17 -12.73 8.75
C ILE A 271 8.22 -13.78 8.40
N ASP A 272 8.23 -14.93 9.09
CA ASP A 272 9.19 -16.01 8.83
C ASP A 272 9.11 -16.51 7.37
N TRP A 273 7.89 -16.64 6.84
CA TRP A 273 7.66 -16.99 5.45
C TRP A 273 8.16 -15.89 4.50
N LEU A 274 7.80 -14.62 4.72
CA LEU A 274 8.14 -13.50 3.84
C LEU A 274 9.65 -13.29 3.71
N ILE A 275 10.39 -13.44 4.82
CA ILE A 275 11.87 -13.27 4.83
C ILE A 275 12.62 -14.54 4.38
N SER A 276 11.93 -15.65 4.13
CA SER A 276 12.57 -16.91 3.74
C SER A 276 13.19 -16.83 2.33
N VAL A 277 14.29 -17.55 2.11
CA VAL A 277 15.01 -17.55 0.82
C VAL A 277 14.06 -17.82 -0.36
N PRO A 278 13.15 -18.83 -0.33
CA PRO A 278 12.27 -19.12 -1.46
C PRO A 278 11.34 -17.95 -1.84
N VAL A 279 10.84 -17.19 -0.86
CA VAL A 279 9.97 -16.03 -1.10
C VAL A 279 10.78 -14.84 -1.58
N GLN A 280 11.97 -14.65 -1.03
CA GLN A 280 12.91 -13.61 -1.45
C GLN A 280 13.37 -13.82 -2.89
N ASP A 281 13.57 -15.07 -3.34
CA ASP A 281 13.87 -15.39 -4.74
C ASP A 281 12.70 -14.97 -5.66
N LYS A 282 11.45 -15.22 -5.25
CA LYS A 282 10.27 -14.73 -6.01
C LYS A 282 10.22 -13.22 -6.08
N ILE A 283 10.55 -12.52 -4.98
CA ILE A 283 10.67 -11.05 -4.96
C ILE A 283 11.76 -10.60 -5.94
N SER A 284 12.90 -11.29 -5.98
CA SER A 284 14.00 -11.00 -6.93
C SER A 284 13.61 -11.15 -8.40
N ASP A 285 12.69 -12.06 -8.70
CA ASP A 285 12.24 -12.33 -10.07
C ASP A 285 11.06 -11.46 -10.49
N PHE A 286 10.37 -10.83 -9.51
CA PHE A 286 9.16 -10.05 -9.77
C PHE A 286 9.43 -8.87 -10.72
N GLY A 287 8.66 -8.82 -11.81
CA GLY A 287 8.74 -7.78 -12.84
C GLY A 287 9.76 -8.05 -13.96
N ARG A 288 10.63 -9.08 -13.85
CA ARG A 288 11.68 -9.35 -14.86
C ARG A 288 11.10 -9.66 -16.24
N ASP A 289 10.02 -10.43 -16.29
CA ASP A 289 9.40 -10.83 -17.57
C ASP A 289 8.75 -9.62 -18.27
N GLU A 290 8.20 -8.68 -17.51
CA GLU A 290 7.48 -7.53 -18.04
C GLU A 290 8.40 -6.34 -18.33
N PHE A 291 9.35 -6.06 -17.42
CA PHE A 291 10.20 -4.86 -17.48
C PHE A 291 11.66 -5.16 -17.82
N GLY A 292 12.05 -6.44 -17.99
CA GLY A 292 13.43 -6.84 -18.23
C GLY A 292 14.35 -6.70 -17.01
N GLN A 293 13.81 -6.29 -15.86
CA GLN A 293 14.51 -6.13 -14.58
C GLN A 293 13.55 -6.36 -13.41
N SER A 294 14.13 -6.72 -12.26
CA SER A 294 13.36 -6.83 -11.02
C SER A 294 12.86 -5.47 -10.56
N LEU A 295 11.63 -5.41 -10.02
CA LEU A 295 11.07 -4.21 -9.41
C LEU A 295 11.45 -4.06 -7.93
N PHE A 296 11.86 -5.16 -7.29
CA PHE A 296 12.31 -5.17 -5.89
C PHE A 296 13.60 -5.97 -5.76
N VAL A 297 14.45 -5.54 -4.87
CA VAL A 297 15.68 -6.24 -4.51
C VAL A 297 15.48 -6.87 -3.13
N PRO A 298 15.64 -8.19 -2.98
CA PRO A 298 15.58 -8.86 -1.70
C PRO A 298 16.58 -8.29 -0.71
N ASP A 299 16.17 -8.16 0.57
CA ASP A 299 17.03 -7.58 1.61
C ASP A 299 16.84 -8.24 2.99
N SER A 300 16.18 -9.40 3.05
CA SER A 300 16.08 -10.14 4.30
C SER A 300 17.42 -10.70 4.75
N GLN A 301 17.64 -10.78 6.07
CA GLN A 301 18.88 -11.35 6.59
C GLN A 301 19.13 -12.79 6.11
N PRO A 302 18.12 -13.71 6.13
CA PRO A 302 18.33 -15.06 5.60
C PRO A 302 18.75 -15.11 4.13
N TRP A 303 18.24 -14.19 3.32
CA TRP A 303 18.59 -14.13 1.90
C TRP A 303 20.01 -13.59 1.68
N ARG A 304 20.39 -12.52 2.40
CA ARG A 304 21.77 -11.98 2.37
C ARG A 304 22.81 -13.00 2.82
N ASP A 305 22.47 -13.85 3.80
CA ASP A 305 23.38 -14.89 4.27
C ASP A 305 23.54 -16.06 3.29
N ALA A 306 22.55 -16.26 2.39
CA ALA A 306 22.53 -17.33 1.39
C ALA A 306 23.19 -16.93 0.05
N HIS A 307 23.33 -15.62 -0.26
CA HIS A 307 23.84 -15.09 -1.52
C HIS A 307 25.03 -14.16 -1.30
#